data_264b96898b9789aec22a868aec931f2d
#
_entry.id   264b96898b9789aec22a868aec931f2d
#
_cell.length_a   1.000
_cell.length_b   1.000
_cell.length_c   1.000
_cell.angle_alpha   90.00
_cell.angle_beta   90.00
_cell.angle_gamma   90.00
#
_symmetry.space_group_name_H-M   'P 1'
#
loop_
_entity.id
_entity.type
_entity.pdbx_description
1 polymer ?
#
loop_
_entity_poly.entity_id
_entity_poly.type
_entity_poly.pdbx_seq_one_letter_code
_entity_poly.pdbx_strand_id
1 'polypeptide(L)'
;IPFETVTKNVANGASETKDQVLQEGREGKKEVTYRVKYQNDVEIERTEVSSVVLEEPVNKIVQVRAKQTTSRSSSSRTYISGSVAEYQAYARARCSAYGWSSADFNCLVALWNKESKWNPNAYNASSGAYGIPQALPASKMATAGTDYRTNYKTQINWGLGYIKSRYGSPSAAWNHS
;
A
#
# COMPACT_ATOMS: atom_id res chain seq x y z
N ILE A 1 -18.08 -13.39 -4.15
CA ILE A 1 -17.02 -12.41 -3.89
C ILE A 1 -16.28 -12.88 -2.64
N PRO A 2 -14.98 -13.23 -2.73
CA PRO A 2 -14.21 -13.64 -1.58
C PRO A 2 -14.08 -12.51 -0.56
N PHE A 3 -13.99 -12.84 0.73
CA PHE A 3 -13.67 -11.90 1.80
C PHE A 3 -12.16 -11.83 2.04
N GLU A 4 -11.70 -10.75 2.64
CA GLU A 4 -10.31 -10.58 3.04
C GLU A 4 -10.13 -10.84 4.54
N THR A 5 -8.94 -11.29 4.94
CA THR A 5 -8.57 -11.42 6.35
C THR A 5 -7.78 -10.18 6.78
N VAL A 6 -8.35 -9.40 7.68
CA VAL A 6 -7.74 -8.20 8.25
C VAL A 6 -7.15 -8.54 9.62
N THR A 7 -5.86 -8.27 9.80
CA THR A 7 -5.15 -8.52 11.04
C THR A 7 -5.09 -7.26 11.89
N LYS A 8 -5.61 -7.29 13.12
CA LYS A 8 -5.46 -6.21 14.10
C LYS A 8 -4.40 -6.58 15.13
N ASN A 9 -3.36 -5.76 15.24
CA ASN A 9 -2.34 -5.89 16.28
C ASN A 9 -2.82 -5.20 17.56
N VAL A 10 -2.70 -5.87 18.71
CA VAL A 10 -3.02 -5.28 20.01
C VAL A 10 -1.75 -4.98 20.77
N ALA A 11 -1.66 -3.74 21.25
CA ALA A 11 -0.59 -3.31 22.14
C ALA A 11 -0.77 -3.94 23.53
N ASN A 12 0.35 -4.24 24.19
CA ASN A 12 0.48 -4.94 25.45
C ASN A 12 -0.56 -4.58 26.52
N GLY A 13 -1.20 -5.61 27.11
CA GLY A 13 -2.05 -5.45 28.28
C GLY A 13 -2.99 -6.62 28.60
N ALA A 14 -3.28 -7.53 27.67
CA ALA A 14 -4.19 -8.64 27.91
C ALA A 14 -3.46 -9.98 28.06
N SER A 15 -3.83 -10.71 29.12
CA SER A 15 -3.22 -11.97 29.61
C SER A 15 -3.64 -13.20 28.79
N GLU A 16 -3.89 -13.13 27.49
CA GLU A 16 -4.27 -14.30 26.70
C GLU A 16 -3.30 -14.60 25.56
N THR A 17 -2.97 -15.89 25.43
CA THR A 17 -1.85 -16.42 24.63
C THR A 17 -2.23 -16.98 23.27
N LYS A 18 -3.43 -16.68 22.74
CA LYS A 18 -3.91 -17.20 21.45
C LYS A 18 -4.41 -16.08 20.56
N ASP A 19 -4.20 -16.24 19.25
CA ASP A 19 -4.84 -15.39 18.25
C ASP A 19 -6.36 -15.54 18.38
N GLN A 20 -7.07 -14.41 18.45
CA GLN A 20 -8.52 -14.41 18.62
C GLN A 20 -9.19 -13.89 17.36
N VAL A 21 -10.16 -14.64 16.85
CA VAL A 21 -11.01 -14.16 15.76
C VAL A 21 -12.07 -13.24 16.37
N LEU A 22 -12.01 -11.95 16.00
CA LEU A 22 -12.98 -10.95 16.46
C LEU A 22 -14.23 -10.92 15.58
N GLN A 23 -14.09 -11.27 14.32
CA GLN A 23 -15.15 -11.31 13.33
C GLN A 23 -14.85 -12.37 12.31
N GLU A 24 -15.80 -13.30 12.09
CA GLU A 24 -15.69 -14.27 11.01
C GLU A 24 -15.97 -13.60 9.66
N GLY A 25 -15.19 -13.98 8.65
CA GLY A 25 -15.41 -13.55 7.29
C GLY A 25 -16.65 -14.24 6.68
N ARG A 26 -17.34 -13.53 5.81
CA ARG A 26 -18.43 -14.08 5.00
C ARG A 26 -18.21 -13.67 3.55
N GLU A 27 -18.33 -14.65 2.66
CA GLU A 27 -18.26 -14.38 1.22
C GLU A 27 -19.48 -13.58 0.78
N GLY A 28 -19.25 -12.59 -0.07
CA GLY A 28 -20.31 -11.86 -0.76
C GLY A 28 -20.83 -12.63 -1.97
N LYS A 29 -21.99 -12.23 -2.47
CA LYS A 29 -22.62 -12.80 -3.67
C LYS A 29 -22.76 -11.73 -4.72
N LYS A 30 -22.40 -12.06 -5.95
CA LYS A 30 -22.70 -11.25 -7.13
C LYS A 30 -23.42 -12.09 -8.18
N GLU A 31 -24.38 -11.48 -8.83
CA GLU A 31 -25.00 -12.02 -10.04
C GLU A 31 -24.28 -11.46 -11.25
N VAL A 32 -23.90 -12.32 -12.17
CA VAL A 32 -23.22 -11.93 -13.41
C VAL A 32 -23.99 -12.49 -14.59
N THR A 33 -24.41 -11.61 -15.49
CA THR A 33 -25.09 -11.99 -16.72
C THR A 33 -24.09 -12.00 -17.87
N TYR A 34 -24.00 -13.14 -18.53
CA TYR A 34 -23.12 -13.33 -19.68
C TYR A 34 -23.92 -13.44 -20.97
N ARG A 35 -23.41 -12.86 -22.04
CA ARG A 35 -23.81 -13.18 -23.42
C ARG A 35 -22.83 -14.22 -23.94
N VAL A 36 -23.37 -15.39 -24.30
CA VAL A 36 -22.57 -16.51 -24.82
C VAL A 36 -22.92 -16.76 -26.26
N LYS A 37 -21.91 -16.87 -27.11
CA LYS A 37 -22.06 -17.28 -28.53
C LYS A 37 -21.66 -18.74 -28.67
N TYR A 38 -22.48 -19.51 -29.37
CA TYR A 38 -22.21 -20.90 -29.67
C TYR A 38 -22.06 -21.11 -31.19
N GLN A 39 -21.18 -22.01 -31.57
CA GLN A 39 -21.02 -22.52 -32.91
C GLN A 39 -20.91 -24.04 -32.84
N ASN A 40 -21.85 -24.76 -33.51
CA ASN A 40 -21.93 -26.22 -33.46
C ASN A 40 -21.96 -26.78 -32.00
N ASP A 41 -22.78 -26.16 -31.13
CA ASP A 41 -22.92 -26.48 -29.70
C ASP A 41 -21.65 -26.28 -28.86
N VAL A 42 -20.62 -25.64 -29.42
CA VAL A 42 -19.39 -25.25 -28.69
C VAL A 42 -19.45 -23.77 -28.38
N GLU A 43 -19.20 -23.41 -27.12
CA GLU A 43 -19.06 -22.02 -26.68
C GLU A 43 -17.79 -21.43 -27.30
N ILE A 44 -17.94 -20.37 -28.11
CA ILE A 44 -16.83 -19.70 -28.80
C ILE A 44 -16.51 -18.34 -28.20
N GLU A 45 -17.48 -17.71 -27.52
CA GLU A 45 -17.27 -16.38 -26.94
C GLU A 45 -18.19 -16.20 -25.72
N ARG A 46 -17.65 -15.67 -24.63
CA ARG A 46 -18.40 -15.28 -23.43
C ARG A 46 -18.06 -13.84 -23.07
N THR A 47 -19.05 -12.98 -23.04
CA THR A 47 -18.91 -11.57 -22.70
C THR A 47 -19.78 -11.25 -21.49
N GLU A 48 -19.21 -10.67 -20.44
CA GLU A 48 -19.96 -10.16 -19.30
C GLU A 48 -20.77 -8.92 -19.73
N VAL A 49 -22.09 -8.98 -19.55
CA VAL A 49 -23.03 -7.91 -19.96
C VAL A 49 -23.43 -7.06 -18.76
N SER A 50 -23.58 -7.68 -17.60
CA SER A 50 -24.01 -7.03 -16.37
C SER A 50 -23.48 -7.77 -15.16
N SER A 51 -23.13 -7.03 -14.11
CA SER A 51 -22.73 -7.58 -12.83
C SER A 51 -23.37 -6.75 -11.70
N VAL A 52 -24.11 -7.41 -10.82
CA VAL A 52 -24.78 -6.79 -9.68
C VAL A 52 -24.33 -7.49 -8.40
N VAL A 53 -23.84 -6.73 -7.43
CA VAL A 53 -23.52 -7.26 -6.10
C VAL A 53 -24.81 -7.41 -5.32
N LEU A 54 -25.13 -8.63 -4.89
CA LEU A 54 -26.31 -8.98 -4.10
C LEU A 54 -26.02 -8.92 -2.60
N GLU A 55 -24.83 -9.37 -2.20
CA GLU A 55 -24.35 -9.32 -0.83
C GLU A 55 -22.87 -8.89 -0.85
N GLU A 56 -22.52 -7.87 -0.06
CA GLU A 56 -21.12 -7.48 0.12
C GLU A 56 -20.36 -8.49 0.99
N PRO A 57 -19.09 -8.80 0.70
CA PRO A 57 -18.29 -9.66 1.55
C PRO A 57 -18.01 -8.97 2.90
N VAL A 58 -18.07 -9.75 3.97
CA VAL A 58 -17.68 -9.29 5.31
C VAL A 58 -16.28 -9.82 5.61
N ASN A 59 -15.33 -8.93 5.86
CA ASN A 59 -13.95 -9.31 6.10
C ASN A 59 -13.79 -10.03 7.44
N LYS A 60 -12.95 -11.07 7.45
CA LYS A 60 -12.53 -11.73 8.69
C LYS A 60 -11.55 -10.82 9.43
N ILE A 61 -11.80 -10.59 10.73
CA ILE A 61 -10.90 -9.80 11.59
C ILE A 61 -10.27 -10.75 12.60
N VAL A 62 -8.95 -10.90 12.53
CA VAL A 62 -8.15 -11.68 13.46
C VAL A 62 -7.28 -10.76 14.28
N GLN A 63 -7.40 -10.86 15.59
CA GLN A 63 -6.54 -10.18 16.53
C GLN A 63 -5.30 -11.03 16.75
N VAL A 64 -4.12 -10.50 16.37
CA VAL A 64 -2.84 -11.19 16.59
C VAL A 64 -1.99 -10.40 17.59
N ARG A 65 -1.26 -11.15 18.40
CA ARG A 65 -0.29 -10.57 19.34
C ARG A 65 1.04 -10.34 18.62
N ALA A 66 1.59 -9.15 18.70
CA ALA A 66 2.96 -8.91 18.26
C ALA A 66 3.92 -9.79 19.08
N LYS A 67 4.62 -10.72 18.42
CA LYS A 67 5.64 -11.57 19.03
C LYS A 67 6.78 -10.68 19.53
N GLN A 68 6.93 -10.57 20.83
CA GLN A 68 8.01 -9.83 21.46
C GLN A 68 9.32 -10.61 21.24
N THR A 69 10.12 -10.19 20.29
CA THR A 69 11.52 -10.61 20.23
C THR A 69 12.29 -9.81 21.27
N THR A 70 12.65 -10.46 22.37
CA THR A 70 13.58 -9.92 23.36
C THR A 70 14.95 -9.76 22.74
N SER A 71 15.25 -8.57 22.26
CA SER A 71 16.62 -8.13 21.98
C SER A 71 16.92 -6.92 22.84
N ARG A 72 18.01 -7.05 23.60
CA ARG A 72 18.55 -6.06 24.53
C ARG A 72 18.76 -4.70 23.84
N SER A 73 18.26 -3.68 24.51
CA SER A 73 18.75 -2.31 24.57
C SER A 73 19.64 -1.82 23.42
N SER A 74 19.02 -1.11 22.47
CA SER A 74 19.62 0.06 21.82
C SER A 74 18.49 0.92 21.27
N SER A 75 18.58 2.22 21.49
CA SER A 75 17.64 3.30 21.16
C SER A 75 16.49 2.90 20.21
N SER A 76 15.28 2.99 20.75
CA SER A 76 14.02 2.63 20.10
C SER A 76 13.83 3.39 18.78
N ARG A 77 14.35 2.86 17.66
CA ARG A 77 13.93 3.30 16.33
C ARG A 77 12.57 2.66 16.09
N THR A 78 11.53 3.45 16.10
CA THR A 78 10.20 3.00 15.68
C THR A 78 10.25 2.73 14.18
N TYR A 79 10.17 1.47 13.77
CA TYR A 79 10.13 1.08 12.37
C TYR A 79 8.70 1.20 11.83
N ILE A 80 8.55 1.74 10.64
CA ILE A 80 7.29 1.72 9.91
C ILE A 80 7.07 0.28 9.42
N SER A 81 5.91 -0.29 9.78
CA SER A 81 5.48 -1.62 9.33
C SER A 81 4.34 -1.48 8.33
N GLY A 82 4.34 -2.32 7.31
CA GLY A 82 3.35 -2.38 6.24
C GLY A 82 3.92 -3.11 5.03
N SER A 83 3.09 -3.33 4.03
CA SER A 83 3.50 -3.99 2.79
C SER A 83 3.76 -2.99 1.67
N VAL A 84 4.62 -3.36 0.71
CA VAL A 84 4.86 -2.56 -0.49
C VAL A 84 3.54 -2.33 -1.26
N ALA A 85 2.66 -3.34 -1.31
CA ALA A 85 1.35 -3.22 -1.96
C ALA A 85 0.48 -2.14 -1.30
N GLU A 86 0.48 -2.05 0.02
CA GLU A 86 -0.23 -1.00 0.77
C GLU A 86 0.32 0.39 0.46
N TYR A 87 1.65 0.55 0.44
CA TYR A 87 2.29 1.82 0.11
C TYR A 87 1.96 2.25 -1.33
N GLN A 88 2.01 1.31 -2.26
CA GLN A 88 1.68 1.57 -3.67
C GLN A 88 0.20 1.89 -3.86
N ALA A 89 -0.72 1.21 -3.16
CA ALA A 89 -2.15 1.52 -3.20
C ALA A 89 -2.43 2.96 -2.71
N TYR A 90 -1.81 3.35 -1.59
CA TYR A 90 -1.92 4.72 -1.10
C TYR A 90 -1.37 5.74 -2.11
N ALA A 91 -0.18 5.49 -2.66
CA ALA A 91 0.43 6.38 -3.65
C ALA A 91 -0.42 6.49 -4.92
N ARG A 92 -1.04 5.38 -5.39
CA ARG A 92 -1.93 5.38 -6.56
C ARG A 92 -3.12 6.30 -6.35
N ALA A 93 -3.79 6.22 -5.20
CA ALA A 93 -4.91 7.10 -4.86
C ALA A 93 -4.48 8.58 -4.83
N ARG A 94 -3.27 8.87 -4.33
CA ARG A 94 -2.71 10.22 -4.32
C ARG A 94 -2.35 10.72 -5.72
N CYS A 95 -1.80 9.85 -6.59
CA CYS A 95 -1.52 10.19 -7.99
C CYS A 95 -2.80 10.64 -8.71
N SER A 96 -3.92 9.94 -8.51
CA SER A 96 -5.22 10.32 -9.07
C SER A 96 -5.66 11.71 -8.60
N ALA A 97 -5.42 12.06 -7.33
CA ALA A 97 -5.73 13.39 -6.79
C ALA A 97 -4.85 14.51 -7.40
N TYR A 98 -3.65 14.18 -7.91
CA TYR A 98 -2.80 15.10 -8.67
C TYR A 98 -3.20 15.18 -10.17
N GLY A 99 -4.16 14.38 -10.63
CA GLY A 99 -4.54 14.26 -12.03
C GLY A 99 -3.52 13.49 -12.88
N TRP A 100 -2.65 12.70 -12.24
CA TRP A 100 -1.65 11.90 -12.93
C TRP A 100 -2.24 10.58 -13.44
N SER A 101 -1.79 10.16 -14.61
CA SER A 101 -2.25 8.96 -15.30
C SER A 101 -1.75 7.66 -14.65
N SER A 102 -2.32 6.53 -15.09
CA SER A 102 -1.78 5.21 -14.71
C SER A 102 -0.35 4.99 -15.21
N ALA A 103 0.03 5.61 -16.35
CA ALA A 103 1.41 5.57 -16.85
C ALA A 103 2.36 6.32 -15.92
N ASP A 104 1.95 7.48 -15.40
CA ASP A 104 2.72 8.21 -14.39
C ASP A 104 2.90 7.39 -13.13
N PHE A 105 1.85 6.71 -12.68
CA PHE A 105 1.97 5.83 -11.51
C PHE A 105 2.95 4.68 -11.76
N ASN A 106 2.98 4.07 -12.93
CA ASN A 106 3.95 3.02 -13.27
C ASN A 106 5.39 3.56 -13.24
N CYS A 107 5.61 4.77 -13.72
CA CYS A 107 6.89 5.46 -13.61
C CYS A 107 7.28 5.74 -12.15
N LEU A 108 6.31 6.13 -11.29
CA LEU A 108 6.53 6.29 -9.86
C LEU A 108 6.96 4.97 -9.19
N VAL A 109 6.29 3.87 -9.56
CA VAL A 109 6.65 2.54 -9.05
C VAL A 109 8.09 2.19 -9.41
N ALA A 110 8.50 2.41 -10.67
CA ALA A 110 9.85 2.16 -11.13
C ALA A 110 10.88 3.06 -10.40
N LEU A 111 10.58 4.34 -10.28
CA LEU A 111 11.44 5.31 -9.61
C LEU A 111 11.70 4.93 -8.14
N TRP A 112 10.65 4.70 -7.36
CA TRP A 112 10.82 4.38 -5.95
C TRP A 112 11.28 2.93 -5.69
N ASN A 113 11.14 2.03 -6.66
CA ASN A 113 11.85 0.75 -6.64
C ASN A 113 13.38 0.95 -6.74
N LYS A 114 13.84 1.86 -7.60
CA LYS A 114 15.26 2.22 -7.75
C LYS A 114 15.79 2.89 -6.48
N GLU A 115 15.02 3.81 -5.89
CA GLU A 115 15.42 4.60 -4.72
C GLU A 115 15.54 3.76 -3.44
N SER A 116 14.52 3.00 -3.10
CA SER A 116 14.41 2.34 -1.79
C SER A 116 13.77 0.96 -1.81
N LYS A 117 13.33 0.47 -2.98
CA LYS A 117 12.41 -0.67 -3.12
C LYS A 117 11.13 -0.48 -2.29
N TRP A 118 10.64 0.76 -2.23
CA TRP A 118 9.49 1.16 -1.42
C TRP A 118 9.67 0.95 0.08
N ASN A 119 10.91 0.86 0.57
CA ASN A 119 11.18 0.67 1.99
C ASN A 119 11.13 2.02 2.74
N PRO A 120 10.15 2.24 3.64
CA PRO A 120 10.03 3.48 4.39
C PRO A 120 11.14 3.66 5.44
N ASN A 121 11.87 2.59 5.77
CA ASN A 121 12.97 2.60 6.71
C ASN A 121 14.35 2.59 6.01
N ALA A 122 14.38 2.70 4.67
CA ALA A 122 15.62 2.73 3.92
C ALA A 122 16.49 3.92 4.36
N TYR A 123 17.76 3.65 4.62
CA TYR A 123 18.75 4.66 5.00
C TYR A 123 20.04 4.43 4.24
N ASN A 124 20.48 5.42 3.50
CA ASN A 124 21.77 5.40 2.83
C ASN A 124 22.83 6.00 3.77
N ALA A 125 23.73 5.17 4.28
CA ALA A 125 24.71 5.57 5.29
C ALA A 125 25.74 6.58 4.75
N SER A 126 26.00 6.59 3.44
CA SER A 126 26.99 7.50 2.83
C SER A 126 26.41 8.89 2.56
N SER A 127 25.16 8.98 2.10
CA SER A 127 24.51 10.26 1.77
C SER A 127 23.61 10.80 2.87
N GLY A 128 23.04 9.93 3.71
CA GLY A 128 22.01 10.27 4.69
C GLY A 128 20.60 10.32 4.11
N ALA A 129 20.40 9.88 2.85
CA ALA A 129 19.08 9.78 2.24
C ALA A 129 18.19 8.78 2.99
N TYR A 130 16.88 9.10 3.11
CA TYR A 130 15.98 8.35 3.97
C TYR A 130 14.60 8.12 3.35
N GLY A 131 14.05 6.92 3.66
CA GLY A 131 12.66 6.56 3.41
C GLY A 131 12.36 6.18 1.96
N ILE A 132 11.07 6.03 1.64
CA ILE A 132 10.60 5.65 0.30
C ILE A 132 11.16 6.57 -0.80
N PRO A 133 11.10 7.91 -0.67
CA PRO A 133 11.56 8.83 -1.72
C PRO A 133 13.06 9.15 -1.64
N GLN A 134 13.82 8.55 -0.72
CA GLN A 134 15.24 8.86 -0.46
C GLN A 134 15.51 10.36 -0.31
N ALA A 135 14.72 11.01 0.57
CA ALA A 135 14.84 12.44 0.83
C ALA A 135 16.21 12.81 1.45
N LEU A 136 16.83 13.84 0.89
CA LEU A 136 18.13 14.34 1.36
C LEU A 136 18.11 15.88 1.55
N PRO A 137 18.32 16.40 2.76
CA PRO A 137 18.29 15.66 4.03
C PRO A 137 16.89 15.14 4.35
N ALA A 138 16.82 14.08 5.16
CA ALA A 138 15.55 13.44 5.57
C ALA A 138 14.56 14.43 6.22
N SER A 139 15.06 15.45 6.92
CA SER A 139 14.27 16.49 7.59
C SER A 139 13.38 17.31 6.65
N LYS A 140 13.65 17.32 5.33
CA LYS A 140 12.77 17.96 4.35
C LYS A 140 11.37 17.38 4.37
N MET A 141 11.22 16.10 4.70
CA MET A 141 9.91 15.44 4.80
C MET A 141 9.04 15.99 5.93
N ALA A 142 9.62 16.71 6.91
CA ALA A 142 8.88 17.36 7.98
C ALA A 142 7.90 18.44 7.45
N THR A 143 8.08 18.93 6.25
CA THR A 143 7.14 19.86 5.59
C THR A 143 5.80 19.19 5.24
N ALA A 144 5.76 17.86 5.12
CA ALA A 144 4.54 17.09 4.91
C ALA A 144 3.98 16.50 6.22
N GLY A 145 4.78 16.48 7.29
CA GLY A 145 4.40 15.98 8.62
C GLY A 145 5.63 15.62 9.45
N THR A 146 5.60 15.99 10.73
CA THR A 146 6.74 15.75 11.65
C THR A 146 6.93 14.26 11.97
N ASP A 147 5.93 13.44 11.64
CA ASP A 147 5.90 11.98 11.85
C ASP A 147 6.53 11.16 10.70
N TYR A 148 7.22 11.80 9.77
CA TYR A 148 7.81 11.15 8.58
C TYR A 148 8.71 9.95 8.89
N ARG A 149 9.25 9.84 10.10
CA ARG A 149 10.08 8.70 10.51
C ARG A 149 9.25 7.46 10.91
N THR A 150 7.95 7.64 11.16
CA THR A 150 7.04 6.60 11.66
C THR A 150 5.79 6.43 10.80
N ASN A 151 5.65 7.26 9.75
CA ASN A 151 4.46 7.27 8.90
C ASN A 151 4.85 7.30 7.41
N TYR A 152 4.63 6.18 6.73
CA TYR A 152 4.90 6.08 5.29
C TYR A 152 4.04 7.03 4.45
N LYS A 153 2.84 7.37 4.90
CA LYS A 153 1.94 8.30 4.18
C LYS A 153 2.54 9.69 4.09
N THR A 154 3.19 10.12 5.15
CA THR A 154 3.92 11.40 5.20
C THR A 154 5.10 11.39 4.22
N GLN A 155 5.86 10.30 4.16
CA GLN A 155 6.95 10.15 3.18
C GLN A 155 6.45 10.18 1.74
N ILE A 156 5.36 9.44 1.46
CA ILE A 156 4.74 9.40 0.11
C ILE A 156 4.21 10.79 -0.26
N ASN A 157 3.48 11.45 0.62
CA ASN A 157 2.93 12.79 0.35
C ASN A 157 4.04 13.79 0.06
N TRP A 158 5.12 13.76 0.83
CA TRP A 158 6.28 14.62 0.56
C TRP A 158 6.92 14.31 -0.80
N GLY A 159 7.17 13.03 -1.09
CA GLY A 159 7.79 12.59 -2.33
C GLY A 159 6.98 12.98 -3.57
N LEU A 160 5.65 12.82 -3.51
CA LEU A 160 4.75 13.25 -4.59
C LEU A 160 4.75 14.78 -4.76
N GLY A 161 4.72 15.53 -3.66
CA GLY A 161 4.83 16.99 -3.67
C GLY A 161 6.17 17.46 -4.28
N TYR A 162 7.27 16.80 -3.93
CA TYR A 162 8.59 17.06 -4.51
C TYR A 162 8.61 16.79 -6.02
N ILE A 163 8.08 15.63 -6.46
CA ILE A 163 7.98 15.29 -7.89
C ILE A 163 7.15 16.33 -8.63
N LYS A 164 6.00 16.73 -8.07
CA LYS A 164 5.14 17.76 -8.67
C LYS A 164 5.86 19.08 -8.84
N SER A 165 6.53 19.53 -7.81
CA SER A 165 7.24 20.82 -7.78
C SER A 165 8.46 20.84 -8.69
N ARG A 166 9.24 19.75 -8.73
CA ARG A 166 10.53 19.70 -9.42
C ARG A 166 10.43 19.26 -10.87
N TYR A 167 9.53 18.30 -11.16
CA TYR A 167 9.45 17.62 -12.45
C TYR A 167 8.06 17.72 -13.11
N GLY A 168 7.04 18.12 -12.37
CA GLY A 168 5.64 18.19 -12.83
C GLY A 168 4.91 16.86 -12.79
N SER A 169 5.56 15.75 -13.14
CA SER A 169 4.96 14.42 -13.12
C SER A 169 5.98 13.30 -12.81
N PRO A 170 5.50 12.12 -12.36
CA PRO A 170 6.36 10.95 -12.17
C PRO A 170 7.07 10.48 -13.43
N SER A 171 6.43 10.56 -14.60
CA SER A 171 7.05 10.21 -15.89
C SER A 171 8.25 11.12 -16.19
N ALA A 172 8.10 12.42 -15.97
CA ALA A 172 9.21 13.36 -16.14
C ALA A 172 10.34 13.10 -15.14
N ALA A 173 10.01 12.78 -13.88
CA ALA A 173 11.00 12.43 -12.86
C ALA A 173 11.77 11.16 -13.22
N TRP A 174 11.07 10.13 -13.73
CA TRP A 174 11.69 8.87 -14.16
C TRP A 174 12.65 9.07 -15.33
N ASN A 175 12.28 9.88 -16.32
CA ASN A 175 13.13 10.18 -17.47
C ASN A 175 14.40 10.96 -17.08
N HIS A 176 14.41 11.57 -15.91
CA HIS A 176 15.54 12.35 -15.40
C HIS A 176 16.44 11.55 -14.43
N SER A 177 16.03 10.36 -14.00
CA SER A 177 16.72 9.52 -12.99
C SER A 177 17.79 8.52 -13.62
#